data_8d5be047393cc263505a977993d948e3
#
_entry.id   8d5be047393cc263505a977993d948e3
#
_cell.length_a   1.000
_cell.length_b   1.000
_cell.length_c   1.000
_cell.angle_alpha   90.00
_cell.angle_beta   90.00
_cell.angle_gamma   90.00
#
_symmetry.space_group_name_H-M   'P 1'
#
loop_
_entity.id
_entity.type
_entity.pdbx_description
1 polymer ?
#
loop_
_entity_poly.entity_id
_entity_poly.type
_entity_poly.pdbx_seq_one_letter_code
_entity_poly.pdbx_strand_id
1 'polypeptide(L)'
;MIYFVETPWWLRKLYRNCVWKMPGNEKIIYLTFDDGPHPIATPYVLDTLSKYQAKATFFCIGKNVVQEPDLYKKIIEAGHAVGNHTFNHLNGWKTAGSDYLHDIREAKRYIDSNLFRPPYGRISRFQLKRLSTQSYKLATIMWTVLSGDFDTALSKEKCLQNVLINSGSGSIVLFHDSEKAYERMGYALPEVLEYFSKKGYRFDKIIV
;
A
#
# COMPACT_ATOMS: atom_id res chain seq x y z
N MET A 1 9.52 -14.69 -9.92
CA MET A 1 9.55 -14.54 -8.43
C MET A 1 8.38 -15.34 -7.85
N ILE A 2 8.55 -16.03 -6.69
CA ILE A 2 7.43 -16.75 -6.06
C ILE A 2 6.81 -15.85 -5.00
N TYR A 3 5.53 -15.53 -5.13
CA TYR A 3 4.74 -14.76 -4.18
C TYR A 3 3.28 -15.26 -4.14
N PHE A 4 2.57 -14.97 -3.06
CA PHE A 4 1.15 -15.28 -2.94
C PHE A 4 0.32 -14.10 -3.41
N VAL A 5 -0.60 -14.33 -4.33
CA VAL A 5 -1.59 -13.33 -4.75
C VAL A 5 -2.55 -13.05 -3.60
N GLU A 6 -3.12 -14.10 -3.00
CA GLU A 6 -3.88 -13.98 -1.76
C GLU A 6 -2.99 -14.35 -0.57
N THR A 7 -2.98 -13.50 0.46
CA THR A 7 -2.19 -13.77 1.66
C THR A 7 -2.74 -14.96 2.42
N PRO A 8 -1.94 -16.04 2.61
CA PRO A 8 -2.38 -17.24 3.30
C PRO A 8 -2.82 -16.97 4.75
N TRP A 9 -3.87 -17.64 5.21
CA TRP A 9 -4.41 -17.48 6.57
C TRP A 9 -3.37 -17.75 7.66
N TRP A 10 -2.46 -18.72 7.46
CA TRP A 10 -1.42 -19.06 8.43
C TRP A 10 -0.40 -17.92 8.60
N LEU A 11 -0.10 -17.17 7.53
CA LEU A 11 0.80 -16.02 7.59
C LEU A 11 0.16 -14.89 8.40
N ARG A 12 -1.14 -14.62 8.21
CA ARG A 12 -1.90 -13.67 9.03
C ARG A 12 -1.90 -14.09 10.51
N LYS A 13 -2.00 -15.37 10.80
CA LYS A 13 -1.93 -15.91 12.17
C LYS A 13 -0.53 -15.76 12.79
N LEU A 14 0.53 -15.86 11.99
CA LEU A 14 1.91 -15.69 12.42
C LEU A 14 2.25 -14.23 12.79
N TYR A 15 1.64 -13.27 12.09
CA TYR A 15 1.83 -11.83 12.25
C TYR A 15 0.53 -11.14 12.66
N ARG A 16 -0.06 -11.57 13.80
CA ARG A 16 -1.36 -11.06 14.30
C ARG A 16 -1.35 -9.57 14.63
N ASN A 17 -0.19 -8.99 14.90
CA ASN A 17 -0.03 -7.57 15.23
C ASN A 17 -0.02 -6.68 13.97
N CYS A 18 -0.22 -7.26 12.79
CA CYS A 18 -0.41 -6.52 11.55
C CYS A 18 -1.88 -6.50 11.15
N VAL A 19 -2.29 -5.41 10.53
CA VAL A 19 -3.61 -5.30 9.88
C VAL A 19 -3.51 -5.89 8.48
N TRP A 20 -4.23 -6.97 8.23
CA TRP A 20 -4.22 -7.69 6.94
C TRP A 20 -5.49 -7.47 6.13
N LYS A 21 -6.57 -7.13 6.81
CA LYS A 21 -7.89 -6.91 6.26
C LYS A 21 -8.62 -5.92 7.15
N MET A 22 -9.39 -5.03 6.58
CA MET A 22 -10.21 -4.10 7.36
C MET A 22 -11.47 -4.82 7.89
N PRO A 23 -11.88 -4.52 9.12
CA PRO A 23 -13.09 -5.12 9.71
C PRO A 23 -14.35 -4.57 9.03
N GLY A 24 -15.45 -5.33 9.15
CA GLY A 24 -16.77 -4.93 8.68
C GLY A 24 -17.31 -5.81 7.56
N ASN A 25 -18.65 -5.74 7.38
CA ASN A 25 -19.39 -6.49 6.36
C ASN A 25 -19.82 -5.59 5.19
N GLU A 26 -19.48 -4.30 5.24
CA GLU A 26 -19.79 -3.36 4.17
C GLU A 26 -19.00 -3.70 2.90
N LYS A 27 -19.58 -3.41 1.74
CA LYS A 27 -18.91 -3.57 0.45
C LYS A 27 -17.87 -2.45 0.24
N ILE A 28 -16.77 -2.53 0.99
CA ILE A 28 -15.65 -1.59 0.89
C ILE A 28 -14.38 -2.35 0.53
N ILE A 29 -13.63 -1.84 -0.44
CA ILE A 29 -12.30 -2.27 -0.81
C ILE A 29 -11.33 -1.14 -0.50
N TYR A 30 -10.19 -1.46 0.09
CA TYR A 30 -9.14 -0.53 0.46
C TYR A 30 -7.97 -0.67 -0.52
N LEU A 31 -7.96 0.21 -1.54
CA LEU A 31 -6.86 0.27 -2.49
C LEU A 31 -5.66 0.95 -1.82
N THR A 32 -4.49 0.34 -1.98
CA THR A 32 -3.25 0.89 -1.44
C THR A 32 -2.16 0.91 -2.50
N PHE A 33 -1.33 1.95 -2.45
CA PHE A 33 -0.23 2.17 -3.40
C PHE A 33 1.06 2.33 -2.63
N ASP A 34 2.08 1.56 -3.01
CA ASP A 34 3.41 1.61 -2.40
C ASP A 34 4.42 2.25 -3.38
N ASP A 35 5.54 2.72 -2.85
CA ASP A 35 6.72 3.27 -3.54
C ASP A 35 6.63 4.75 -3.96
N GLY A 36 5.46 5.34 -4.09
CA GLY A 36 5.29 6.74 -4.48
C GLY A 36 5.84 7.77 -3.44
N PRO A 37 5.64 9.08 -3.70
CA PRO A 37 5.10 9.64 -4.94
C PRO A 37 6.07 9.51 -6.13
N HIS A 38 5.51 9.27 -7.32
CA HIS A 38 6.24 9.17 -8.58
C HIS A 38 5.64 10.13 -9.61
N PRO A 39 6.45 10.93 -10.35
CA PRO A 39 5.97 12.06 -11.15
C PRO A 39 4.99 11.69 -12.27
N ILE A 40 4.97 10.44 -12.73
CA ILE A 40 4.06 9.97 -13.78
C ILE A 40 2.96 9.08 -13.18
N ALA A 41 3.32 8.10 -12.37
CA ALA A 41 2.37 7.09 -11.89
C ALA A 41 1.37 7.66 -10.87
N THR A 42 1.84 8.46 -9.92
CA THR A 42 0.96 9.00 -8.86
C THR A 42 -0.11 9.95 -9.40
N PRO A 43 0.17 10.93 -10.31
CA PRO A 43 -0.89 11.73 -10.93
C PRO A 43 -1.93 10.90 -11.66
N TYR A 44 -1.50 9.90 -12.42
CA TYR A 44 -2.42 8.98 -13.11
C TYR A 44 -3.35 8.25 -12.13
N VAL A 45 -2.81 7.77 -11.01
CA VAL A 45 -3.61 7.12 -9.95
C VAL A 45 -4.63 8.11 -9.38
N LEU A 46 -4.21 9.32 -9.03
CA LEU A 46 -5.10 10.34 -8.46
C LEU A 46 -6.24 10.70 -9.42
N ASP A 47 -5.93 10.92 -10.69
CA ASP A 47 -6.93 11.21 -11.72
C ASP A 47 -7.90 10.05 -11.93
N THR A 48 -7.39 8.82 -11.90
CA THR A 48 -8.23 7.62 -12.06
C THR A 48 -9.14 7.43 -10.85
N LEU A 49 -8.64 7.56 -9.63
CA LEU A 49 -9.45 7.45 -8.40
C LEU A 49 -10.54 8.53 -8.34
N SER A 50 -10.24 9.75 -8.78
CA SER A 50 -11.19 10.87 -8.75
C SER A 50 -12.45 10.61 -9.57
N LYS A 51 -12.31 9.95 -10.72
CA LYS A 51 -13.44 9.58 -11.63
C LYS A 51 -14.47 8.67 -10.95
N TYR A 52 -14.05 7.91 -9.95
CA TYR A 52 -14.89 6.97 -9.21
C TYR A 52 -15.20 7.47 -7.78
N GLN A 53 -14.84 8.71 -7.45
CA GLN A 53 -14.94 9.25 -6.07
C GLN A 53 -14.27 8.33 -5.03
N ALA A 54 -13.29 7.54 -5.47
CA ALA A 54 -12.58 6.56 -4.67
C ALA A 54 -11.54 7.23 -3.78
N LYS A 55 -11.40 6.72 -2.54
CA LYS A 55 -10.29 7.08 -1.66
C LYS A 55 -9.35 5.89 -1.54
N ALA A 56 -8.07 6.16 -1.29
CA ALA A 56 -7.01 5.17 -1.20
C ALA A 56 -6.00 5.54 -0.11
N THR A 57 -5.04 4.64 0.13
CA THR A 57 -3.92 4.90 1.04
C THR A 57 -2.60 4.72 0.30
N PHE A 58 -1.72 5.71 0.40
CA PHE A 58 -0.40 5.73 -0.25
C PHE A 58 0.70 5.52 0.79
N PHE A 59 1.44 4.43 0.70
CA PHE A 59 2.61 4.18 1.53
C PHE A 59 3.84 4.73 0.83
N CYS A 60 4.20 5.96 1.23
CA CYS A 60 5.20 6.75 0.54
C CYS A 60 6.62 6.45 1.03
N ILE A 61 7.58 6.40 0.12
CA ILE A 61 9.01 6.39 0.43
C ILE A 61 9.43 7.80 0.83
N GLY A 62 10.04 7.98 2.00
CA GLY A 62 10.41 9.30 2.51
C GLY A 62 11.31 10.10 1.55
N LYS A 63 12.26 9.45 0.90
CA LYS A 63 13.10 10.07 -0.13
C LYS A 63 12.28 10.62 -1.30
N ASN A 64 11.26 9.91 -1.75
CA ASN A 64 10.40 10.35 -2.85
C ASN A 64 9.51 11.53 -2.41
N VAL A 65 9.07 11.55 -1.15
CA VAL A 65 8.34 12.71 -0.60
C VAL A 65 9.21 13.97 -0.60
N VAL A 66 10.49 13.82 -0.28
CA VAL A 66 11.45 14.95 -0.34
C VAL A 66 11.68 15.43 -1.77
N GLN A 67 11.69 14.53 -2.75
CA GLN A 67 11.88 14.84 -4.17
C GLN A 67 10.63 15.44 -4.82
N GLU A 68 9.44 14.99 -4.40
CA GLU A 68 8.14 15.34 -4.99
C GLU A 68 7.16 15.89 -3.93
N PRO A 69 7.52 16.99 -3.22
CA PRO A 69 6.72 17.48 -2.10
C PRO A 69 5.34 17.99 -2.52
N ASP A 70 5.25 18.61 -3.69
CA ASP A 70 3.97 19.12 -4.22
C ASP A 70 3.03 17.98 -4.61
N LEU A 71 3.56 16.88 -5.11
CA LEU A 71 2.77 15.71 -5.44
C LEU A 71 2.29 14.98 -4.18
N TYR A 72 3.14 14.88 -3.17
CA TYR A 72 2.73 14.38 -1.84
C TYR A 72 1.60 15.21 -1.23
N LYS A 73 1.68 16.54 -1.33
CA LYS A 73 0.63 17.45 -0.89
C LYS A 73 -0.68 17.21 -1.64
N LYS A 74 -0.64 17.00 -2.96
CA LYS A 74 -1.83 16.68 -3.78
C LYS A 74 -2.52 15.39 -3.33
N ILE A 75 -1.77 14.35 -2.93
CA ILE A 75 -2.34 13.11 -2.37
C ILE A 75 -3.22 13.43 -1.15
N ILE A 76 -2.71 14.25 -0.24
CA ILE A 76 -3.41 14.64 0.99
C ILE A 76 -4.62 15.53 0.69
N GLU A 77 -4.47 16.55 -0.15
CA GLU A 77 -5.52 17.49 -0.55
C GLU A 77 -6.67 16.78 -1.30
N ALA A 78 -6.37 15.73 -2.06
CA ALA A 78 -7.38 14.87 -2.67
C ALA A 78 -8.13 13.97 -1.66
N GLY A 79 -7.78 14.06 -0.37
CA GLY A 79 -8.46 13.36 0.73
C GLY A 79 -8.06 11.91 0.93
N HIS A 80 -6.96 11.46 0.32
CA HIS A 80 -6.38 10.13 0.54
C HIS A 80 -5.66 10.06 1.88
N ALA A 81 -5.37 8.85 2.36
CA ALA A 81 -4.47 8.65 3.49
C ALA A 81 -3.04 8.42 2.99
N VAL A 82 -2.07 8.77 3.83
CA VAL A 82 -0.67 8.47 3.60
C VAL A 82 -0.13 7.58 4.71
N GLY A 83 0.90 6.78 4.41
CA GLY A 83 1.59 5.92 5.36
C GLY A 83 3.09 5.93 5.09
N ASN A 84 3.87 5.56 6.09
CA ASN A 84 5.32 5.47 6.04
C ASN A 84 5.75 4.17 5.36
N HIS A 85 6.61 4.26 4.33
CA HIS A 85 7.22 3.13 3.64
C HIS A 85 8.75 3.13 3.75
N THR A 86 9.28 3.53 4.93
CA THR A 86 10.69 3.81 5.20
C THR A 86 11.22 5.02 4.40
N PHE A 87 12.45 5.49 4.70
CA PHE A 87 13.03 6.60 3.95
C PHE A 87 13.74 6.14 2.68
N ASN A 88 14.49 5.03 2.76
CA ASN A 88 15.31 4.49 1.66
C ASN A 88 14.79 3.15 1.10
N HIS A 89 13.53 2.77 1.38
CA HIS A 89 12.93 1.50 0.93
C HIS A 89 13.73 0.27 1.40
N LEU A 90 14.19 0.27 2.65
CA LEU A 90 15.04 -0.79 3.20
C LEU A 90 14.27 -2.09 3.43
N ASN A 91 14.93 -3.23 3.15
CA ASN A 91 14.39 -4.55 3.44
C ASN A 91 14.63 -4.91 4.92
N GLY A 92 13.57 -5.01 5.72
CA GLY A 92 13.68 -5.24 7.17
C GLY A 92 14.35 -6.55 7.57
N TRP A 93 14.37 -7.57 6.70
CA TRP A 93 15.09 -8.82 6.97
C TRP A 93 16.59 -8.74 6.67
N LYS A 94 16.99 -7.80 5.80
CA LYS A 94 18.38 -7.62 5.36
C LYS A 94 19.08 -6.45 6.04
N THR A 95 18.36 -5.68 6.86
CA THR A 95 18.86 -4.48 7.50
C THR A 95 18.91 -4.68 9.02
N ALA A 96 19.99 -4.23 9.68
CA ALA A 96 20.10 -4.27 11.13
C ALA A 96 18.90 -3.54 11.79
N GLY A 97 18.42 -4.08 12.89
CA GLY A 97 17.19 -3.57 13.51
C GLY A 97 17.24 -2.09 13.89
N SER A 98 18.38 -1.60 14.38
CA SER A 98 18.64 -0.18 14.69
C SER A 98 18.52 0.71 13.46
N ASP A 99 19.16 0.30 12.36
CA ASP A 99 19.24 1.08 11.12
C ASP A 99 17.89 1.12 10.43
N TYR A 100 17.16 -0.01 10.42
CA TYR A 100 15.80 -0.08 9.90
C TYR A 100 14.85 0.85 10.67
N LEU A 101 14.92 0.84 12.00
CA LEU A 101 14.11 1.71 12.85
C LEU A 101 14.53 3.19 12.72
N HIS A 102 15.80 3.46 12.46
CA HIS A 102 16.29 4.81 12.17
C HIS A 102 15.70 5.31 10.84
N ASP A 103 15.74 4.51 9.81
CA ASP A 103 15.20 4.83 8.47
C ASP A 103 13.67 5.11 8.50
N ILE A 104 12.92 4.37 9.31
CA ILE A 104 11.49 4.64 9.56
C ILE A 104 11.31 6.00 10.25
N ARG A 105 12.13 6.33 11.25
CA ARG A 105 12.07 7.63 11.93
C ARG A 105 12.45 8.78 11.01
N GLU A 106 13.41 8.57 10.14
CA GLU A 106 13.77 9.59 9.14
C GLU A 106 12.59 9.87 8.19
N ALA A 107 11.92 8.84 7.68
CA ALA A 107 10.71 9.02 6.86
C ALA A 107 9.59 9.75 7.65
N LYS A 108 9.44 9.48 8.94
CA LYS A 108 8.41 10.12 9.79
C LYS A 108 8.58 11.65 9.91
N ARG A 109 9.74 12.20 9.60
CA ARG A 109 9.96 13.67 9.58
C ARG A 109 9.21 14.35 8.43
N TYR A 110 8.87 13.60 7.39
CA TYR A 110 8.23 14.10 6.17
C TYR A 110 6.83 13.53 5.98
N ILE A 111 6.52 12.39 6.63
CA ILE A 111 5.24 11.69 6.51
C ILE A 111 4.56 11.68 7.87
N ASP A 112 3.61 12.60 8.07
CA ASP A 112 2.79 12.65 9.29
C ASP A 112 1.67 11.61 9.21
N SER A 113 1.95 10.41 9.75
CA SER A 113 1.02 9.30 9.74
C SER A 113 1.31 8.31 10.86
N ASN A 114 0.27 7.61 11.31
CA ASN A 114 0.35 6.45 12.19
C ASN A 114 0.34 5.11 11.43
N LEU A 115 0.28 5.15 10.08
CA LEU A 115 0.31 3.97 9.24
C LEU A 115 1.74 3.67 8.78
N PHE A 116 2.08 2.40 8.76
CA PHE A 116 3.37 1.92 8.26
C PHE A 116 3.17 0.65 7.44
N ARG A 117 3.91 0.53 6.35
CA ARG A 117 4.04 -0.74 5.60
C ARG A 117 5.51 -1.05 5.36
N PRO A 118 5.97 -2.28 5.72
CA PRO A 118 7.35 -2.66 5.49
C PRO A 118 7.61 -2.92 3.99
N PRO A 119 8.67 -2.35 3.39
CA PRO A 119 9.08 -2.70 2.04
C PRO A 119 9.19 -4.21 1.83
N TYR A 120 8.74 -4.69 0.67
CA TYR A 120 8.71 -6.11 0.32
C TYR A 120 7.85 -6.98 1.26
N GLY A 121 7.08 -6.40 2.19
CA GLY A 121 6.43 -7.15 3.27
C GLY A 121 7.41 -7.78 4.26
N ARG A 122 8.65 -7.32 4.31
CA ARG A 122 9.75 -7.93 5.08
C ARG A 122 10.02 -7.14 6.35
N ILE A 123 9.59 -7.71 7.48
CA ILE A 123 9.81 -7.14 8.82
C ILE A 123 10.09 -8.25 9.82
N SER A 124 11.06 -8.06 10.72
CA SER A 124 11.32 -8.97 11.82
C SER A 124 10.35 -8.77 12.98
N ARG A 125 10.14 -9.81 13.80
CA ARG A 125 9.30 -9.70 15.00
C ARG A 125 9.80 -8.65 15.99
N PHE A 126 11.10 -8.47 16.08
CA PHE A 126 11.72 -7.42 16.92
C PHE A 126 11.32 -6.03 16.40
N GLN A 127 11.51 -5.76 15.11
CA GLN A 127 11.14 -4.48 14.50
C GLN A 127 9.64 -4.22 14.67
N LEU A 128 8.79 -5.21 14.39
CA LEU A 128 7.34 -5.09 14.52
C LEU A 128 6.91 -4.74 15.95
N LYS A 129 7.51 -5.40 16.97
CA LYS A 129 7.25 -5.08 18.39
C LYS A 129 7.64 -3.65 18.74
N ARG A 130 8.73 -3.13 18.18
CA ARG A 130 9.18 -1.75 18.43
C ARG A 130 8.25 -0.72 17.81
N LEU A 131 7.66 -0.98 16.65
CA LEU A 131 6.75 -0.04 15.97
C LEU A 131 5.45 0.22 16.75
N SER A 132 4.97 -0.74 17.52
CA SER A 132 3.76 -0.59 18.35
C SER A 132 4.02 0.15 19.67
N THR A 133 5.27 0.47 20.01
CA THR A 133 5.59 1.20 21.25
C THR A 133 5.21 2.68 21.17
N GLN A 134 5.11 3.33 22.34
CA GLN A 134 4.82 4.76 22.45
C GLN A 134 5.77 5.66 21.64
N SER A 135 7.02 5.22 21.42
CA SER A 135 8.02 5.99 20.67
C SER A 135 7.72 6.06 19.17
N TYR A 136 6.98 5.09 18.61
CA TYR A 136 6.65 5.03 17.19
C TYR A 136 5.16 5.22 16.92
N LYS A 137 4.29 4.55 17.68
CA LYS A 137 2.83 4.56 17.52
C LYS A 137 2.39 4.27 16.07
N LEU A 138 3.03 3.28 15.45
CA LEU A 138 2.76 2.92 14.06
C LEU A 138 1.98 1.61 13.98
N ALA A 139 0.84 1.63 13.31
CA ALA A 139 0.10 0.45 12.92
C ALA A 139 0.71 -0.15 11.63
N THR A 140 1.09 -1.42 11.68
CA THR A 140 1.66 -2.10 10.51
C THR A 140 0.55 -2.66 9.64
N ILE A 141 0.41 -2.09 8.44
CA ILE A 141 -0.60 -2.46 7.45
C ILE A 141 0.03 -3.36 6.39
N MET A 142 -0.53 -4.54 6.24
CA MET A 142 -0.17 -5.49 5.20
C MET A 142 -1.26 -5.50 4.11
N TRP A 143 -1.47 -6.61 3.42
CA TRP A 143 -2.48 -6.73 2.37
C TRP A 143 -3.13 -8.11 2.37
N THR A 144 -4.35 -8.17 1.85
CA THR A 144 -5.05 -9.42 1.56
C THR A 144 -4.71 -9.90 0.17
N VAL A 145 -4.62 -8.97 -0.80
CA VAL A 145 -4.47 -9.25 -2.22
C VAL A 145 -3.30 -8.44 -2.77
N LEU A 146 -2.39 -9.14 -3.44
CA LEU A 146 -1.25 -8.59 -4.14
C LEU A 146 -1.56 -8.61 -5.64
N SER A 147 -1.60 -7.46 -6.29
CA SER A 147 -1.88 -7.35 -7.73
C SER A 147 -0.83 -8.05 -8.60
N GLY A 148 0.44 -7.98 -8.19
CA GLY A 148 1.57 -8.46 -8.97
C GLY A 148 2.07 -7.45 -10.02
N ASP A 149 1.62 -6.19 -9.95
CA ASP A 149 1.97 -5.13 -10.91
C ASP A 149 3.46 -4.84 -11.01
N PHE A 150 4.23 -5.09 -9.96
CA PHE A 150 5.69 -4.97 -9.92
C PHE A 150 6.43 -6.07 -10.70
N ASP A 151 5.76 -7.18 -11.04
CA ASP A 151 6.38 -8.30 -11.74
C ASP A 151 6.29 -8.10 -13.26
N THR A 152 7.40 -7.69 -13.88
CA THR A 152 7.48 -7.39 -15.31
C THR A 152 7.28 -8.62 -16.21
N ALA A 153 7.34 -9.83 -15.66
CA ALA A 153 7.02 -11.06 -16.37
C ALA A 153 5.51 -11.38 -16.36
N LEU A 154 4.73 -10.68 -15.51
CA LEU A 154 3.29 -10.85 -15.44
C LEU A 154 2.60 -10.02 -16.53
N SER A 155 1.60 -10.58 -17.22
CA SER A 155 0.78 -9.78 -18.13
C SER A 155 -0.16 -8.85 -17.36
N LYS A 156 -0.56 -7.75 -17.99
CA LYS A 156 -1.49 -6.77 -17.40
C LYS A 156 -2.86 -7.38 -17.13
N GLU A 157 -3.31 -8.30 -17.98
CA GLU A 157 -4.58 -9.03 -17.82
C GLU A 157 -4.52 -9.95 -16.59
N LYS A 158 -3.37 -10.60 -16.36
CA LYS A 158 -3.18 -11.44 -15.18
C LYS A 158 -3.10 -10.62 -13.90
N CYS A 159 -2.48 -9.44 -13.93
CA CYS A 159 -2.49 -8.47 -12.84
C CYS A 159 -3.93 -8.07 -12.48
N LEU A 160 -4.77 -7.73 -13.47
CA LEU A 160 -6.19 -7.45 -13.29
C LEU A 160 -6.93 -8.64 -12.66
N GLN A 161 -6.79 -9.84 -13.23
CA GLN A 161 -7.43 -11.05 -12.71
C GLN A 161 -7.06 -11.36 -11.27
N ASN A 162 -5.79 -11.16 -10.88
CA ASN A 162 -5.35 -11.35 -9.50
C ASN A 162 -6.20 -10.54 -8.52
N VAL A 163 -6.55 -9.31 -8.88
CA VAL A 163 -7.36 -8.43 -8.03
C VAL A 163 -8.84 -8.80 -8.10
N LEU A 164 -9.40 -8.99 -9.30
CA LEU A 164 -10.84 -9.25 -9.47
C LEU A 164 -11.30 -10.53 -8.78
N ILE A 165 -10.48 -11.59 -8.83
CA ILE A 165 -10.85 -12.91 -8.31
C ILE A 165 -10.69 -12.98 -6.78
N ASN A 166 -9.68 -12.29 -6.22
CA ASN A 166 -9.29 -12.47 -4.82
C ASN A 166 -9.76 -11.33 -3.89
N SER A 167 -10.42 -10.29 -4.44
CA SER A 167 -10.87 -9.14 -3.63
C SER A 167 -12.35 -9.25 -3.24
N GLY A 168 -12.67 -8.73 -2.07
CA GLY A 168 -14.02 -8.63 -1.54
C GLY A 168 -14.09 -7.64 -0.38
N SER A 169 -15.19 -7.65 0.39
CA SER A 169 -15.41 -6.73 1.51
C SER A 169 -14.24 -6.73 2.49
N GLY A 170 -13.73 -5.55 2.81
CA GLY A 170 -12.61 -5.34 3.71
C GLY A 170 -11.23 -5.68 3.14
N SER A 171 -11.13 -6.13 1.88
CA SER A 171 -9.83 -6.43 1.27
C SER A 171 -8.94 -5.21 1.19
N ILE A 172 -7.68 -5.37 1.61
CA ILE A 172 -6.60 -4.42 1.36
C ILE A 172 -5.87 -4.92 0.11
N VAL A 173 -5.96 -4.15 -0.96
CA VAL A 173 -5.35 -4.48 -2.26
C VAL A 173 -4.09 -3.68 -2.44
N LEU A 174 -2.98 -4.35 -2.76
CA LEU A 174 -1.69 -3.72 -2.99
C LEU A 174 -1.41 -3.55 -4.47
N PHE A 175 -1.22 -2.31 -4.86
CA PHE A 175 -0.61 -1.82 -6.09
C PHE A 175 0.66 -1.00 -5.76
N HIS A 176 1.40 -0.59 -6.80
CA HIS A 176 2.56 0.30 -6.67
C HIS A 176 2.41 1.48 -7.64
N ASP A 177 2.57 2.70 -7.14
CA ASP A 177 2.62 3.90 -7.97
C ASP A 177 4.07 4.26 -8.32
N SER A 178 4.71 3.34 -9.03
CA SER A 178 6.12 3.41 -9.46
C SER A 178 6.27 3.15 -10.96
N GLU A 179 7.40 3.57 -11.55
CA GLU A 179 7.68 3.38 -12.98
C GLU A 179 7.55 1.91 -13.40
N LYS A 180 8.13 1.01 -12.60
CA LYS A 180 8.15 -0.41 -12.89
C LYS A 180 6.75 -1.05 -12.94
N ALA A 181 5.83 -0.58 -12.11
CA ALA A 181 4.48 -1.12 -12.00
C ALA A 181 3.50 -0.45 -12.98
N TYR A 182 3.84 0.74 -13.48
CA TYR A 182 2.92 1.63 -14.18
C TYR A 182 2.12 0.97 -15.30
N GLU A 183 2.76 0.18 -16.16
CA GLU A 183 2.09 -0.46 -17.28
C GLU A 183 0.95 -1.39 -16.84
N ARG A 184 1.20 -2.23 -15.82
CA ARG A 184 0.23 -3.21 -15.32
C ARG A 184 -0.80 -2.59 -14.39
N MET A 185 -0.34 -1.73 -13.48
CA MET A 185 -1.21 -0.96 -12.59
C MET A 185 -2.13 -0.04 -13.38
N GLY A 186 -1.61 0.70 -14.36
CA GLY A 186 -2.37 1.64 -15.18
C GLY A 186 -3.46 0.95 -16.01
N TYR A 187 -3.23 -0.28 -16.47
CA TYR A 187 -4.26 -1.10 -17.11
C TYR A 187 -5.29 -1.64 -16.10
N ALA A 188 -4.82 -2.17 -14.96
CA ALA A 188 -5.69 -2.89 -14.05
C ALA A 188 -6.56 -1.96 -13.18
N LEU A 189 -6.04 -0.81 -12.76
CA LEU A 189 -6.72 0.08 -11.81
C LEU A 189 -8.11 0.56 -12.29
N PRO A 190 -8.28 1.13 -13.51
CA PRO A 190 -9.60 1.58 -13.98
C PRO A 190 -10.59 0.41 -14.08
N GLU A 191 -10.17 -0.74 -14.55
CA GLU A 191 -11.01 -1.94 -14.69
C GLU A 191 -11.48 -2.47 -13.32
N VAL A 192 -10.58 -2.45 -12.31
CA VAL A 192 -10.91 -2.83 -10.92
C VAL A 192 -11.96 -1.88 -10.35
N LEU A 193 -11.75 -0.58 -10.53
CA LEU A 193 -12.67 0.44 -10.04
C LEU A 193 -14.05 0.28 -10.70
N GLU A 194 -14.10 0.13 -12.01
CA GLU A 194 -15.35 -0.06 -12.74
C GLU A 194 -16.09 -1.32 -12.32
N TYR A 195 -15.39 -2.46 -12.29
CA TYR A 195 -15.98 -3.76 -11.94
C TYR A 195 -16.61 -3.76 -10.55
N PHE A 196 -15.89 -3.28 -9.54
CA PHE A 196 -16.39 -3.30 -8.18
C PHE A 196 -17.45 -2.21 -7.93
N SER A 197 -17.34 -1.04 -8.57
CA SER A 197 -18.40 -0.01 -8.52
C SER A 197 -19.73 -0.54 -9.06
N LYS A 198 -19.72 -1.25 -10.21
CA LYS A 198 -20.91 -1.91 -10.77
C LYS A 198 -21.54 -2.95 -9.82
N LYS A 199 -20.71 -3.53 -8.92
CA LYS A 199 -21.17 -4.47 -7.88
C LYS A 199 -21.59 -3.79 -6.58
N GLY A 200 -21.62 -2.46 -6.54
CA GLY A 200 -22.00 -1.65 -5.40
C GLY A 200 -20.94 -1.59 -4.30
N TYR A 201 -19.67 -1.81 -4.63
CA TYR A 201 -18.56 -1.55 -3.71
C TYR A 201 -18.19 -0.07 -3.73
N ARG A 202 -17.74 0.42 -2.55
CA ARG A 202 -17.05 1.70 -2.39
C ARG A 202 -15.55 1.44 -2.18
N PHE A 203 -14.77 2.47 -2.41
CA PHE A 203 -13.34 2.45 -2.15
C PHE A 203 -12.99 3.50 -1.10
N ASP A 204 -12.34 3.09 -0.03
CA ASP A 204 -12.02 4.01 1.06
C ASP A 204 -10.56 3.88 1.50
N LYS A 205 -10.10 4.91 2.21
CA LYS A 205 -8.76 4.96 2.81
C LYS A 205 -8.73 4.22 4.14
N ILE A 206 -7.56 3.70 4.52
CA ILE A 206 -7.36 3.02 5.80
C ILE A 206 -7.29 4.07 6.92
N ILE A 207 -8.09 3.85 7.96
CA ILE A 207 -8.07 4.59 9.23
C ILE A 207 -8.01 3.56 10.35
N VAL A 208 -7.01 3.68 11.26
CA VAL A 208 -6.79 2.78 12.41
C VAL A 208 -6.49 3.57 13.67
#